data_72b56a6e5bc17ee06f4af982530268b1
#
_entry.id   72b56a6e5bc17ee06f4af982530268b1
#
_cell.length_a   1.000
_cell.length_b   1.000
_cell.length_c   1.000
_cell.angle_alpha   90.00
_cell.angle_beta   90.00
_cell.angle_gamma   90.00
#
_symmetry.space_group_name_H-M   'P 1'
#
loop_
_entity.id
_entity.type
_entity.pdbx_description
1 polymer ?
#
loop_
_entity_poly.entity_id
_entity_poly.type
_entity_poly.pdbx_seq_one_letter_code
_entity_poly.pdbx_strand_id
1 'polypeptide(L)'
;MKYVCTVCGYIHEGDTPPESCPVCKAPASKFNKVDEAAAGSFATVHAIGDGKVDDAEVIEGLKANFAGECTEVGMYPAMSRQADREGYPEVAEAYKRIAFEEAEHAAKFAELLGEVVAPCTKTNLKVRVEAESGACAGKFELAKRAKELGYDAVHDTVHEMAKDEARHGAAFAGLLKRYFG
;
A
#
# COMPACT_ATOMS: atom_id res chain seq x y z
N MET A 1 23.20 30.01 1.94
CA MET A 1 22.17 29.26 1.26
C MET A 1 22.76 27.95 0.73
N LYS A 2 21.98 26.90 0.58
CA LYS A 2 22.44 25.64 -0.04
C LYS A 2 21.92 25.51 -1.46
N TYR A 3 22.76 25.02 -2.36
CA TYR A 3 22.42 24.76 -3.75
C TYR A 3 22.80 23.31 -4.09
N VAL A 4 21.89 22.54 -4.68
CA VAL A 4 22.14 21.16 -5.08
C VAL A 4 22.31 21.07 -6.59
N CYS A 5 23.37 20.40 -7.03
CA CYS A 5 23.58 20.08 -8.42
C CYS A 5 22.61 19.00 -8.89
N THR A 6 21.75 19.30 -9.87
CA THR A 6 20.74 18.37 -10.39
C THR A 6 21.33 17.22 -11.20
N VAL A 7 22.64 17.27 -11.52
CA VAL A 7 23.32 16.22 -12.30
C VAL A 7 23.95 15.16 -11.39
N CYS A 8 24.60 15.56 -10.29
CA CYS A 8 25.36 14.64 -9.45
C CYS A 8 25.03 14.69 -7.94
N GLY A 9 24.10 15.57 -7.53
CA GLY A 9 23.70 15.69 -6.11
C GLY A 9 24.69 16.47 -5.23
N TYR A 10 25.79 17.02 -5.77
CA TYR A 10 26.74 17.82 -4.99
C TYR A 10 26.04 19.03 -4.36
N ILE A 11 26.27 19.26 -3.08
CA ILE A 11 25.72 20.40 -2.32
C ILE A 11 26.78 21.46 -2.18
N HIS A 12 26.47 22.68 -2.62
CA HIS A 12 27.28 23.90 -2.46
C HIS A 12 26.64 24.80 -1.39
N GLU A 13 27.45 25.29 -0.46
CA GLU A 13 27.03 26.29 0.53
C GLU A 13 27.64 27.65 0.15
N GLY A 14 26.76 28.62 -0.10
CA GLY A 14 27.17 29.97 -0.50
C GLY A 14 25.99 30.88 -0.77
N ASP A 15 26.23 32.14 -1.13
CA ASP A 15 25.17 33.10 -1.44
C ASP A 15 24.64 32.94 -2.85
N THR A 16 25.44 32.36 -3.75
CA THR A 16 25.10 32.04 -5.14
C THR A 16 25.60 30.65 -5.49
N PRO A 17 25.00 29.97 -6.51
CA PRO A 17 25.55 28.72 -7.00
C PRO A 17 26.95 28.92 -7.58
N PRO A 18 27.83 27.91 -7.56
CA PRO A 18 29.17 28.01 -8.16
C PRO A 18 29.02 28.06 -9.69
N GLU A 19 29.99 28.72 -10.36
CA GLU A 19 29.99 28.81 -11.84
C GLU A 19 29.96 27.42 -12.51
N SER A 20 30.64 26.46 -11.89
CA SER A 20 30.60 25.05 -12.33
C SER A 20 30.69 24.11 -11.14
N CYS A 21 30.03 22.96 -11.25
CA CYS A 21 30.10 21.92 -10.24
C CYS A 21 31.51 21.35 -10.09
N PRO A 22 32.11 21.34 -8.89
CA PRO A 22 33.48 20.83 -8.68
C PRO A 22 33.57 19.30 -8.98
N VAL A 23 32.44 18.57 -8.88
CA VAL A 23 32.38 17.13 -9.07
C VAL A 23 32.15 16.76 -10.54
N CYS A 24 31.06 17.23 -11.16
CA CYS A 24 30.65 16.80 -12.49
C CYS A 24 30.82 17.86 -13.58
N LYS A 25 31.35 19.04 -13.24
CA LYS A 25 31.59 20.18 -14.15
C LYS A 25 30.33 20.77 -14.80
N ALA A 26 29.14 20.41 -14.30
CA ALA A 26 27.88 21.00 -14.76
C ALA A 26 27.86 22.52 -14.47
N PRO A 27 27.29 23.35 -15.36
CA PRO A 27 27.23 24.81 -15.19
C PRO A 27 26.29 25.22 -14.05
N ALA A 28 26.44 26.47 -13.58
CA ALA A 28 25.60 27.06 -12.51
C ALA A 28 24.10 26.88 -12.74
N SER A 29 23.64 26.89 -13.99
CA SER A 29 22.22 26.67 -14.34
C SER A 29 21.68 25.29 -13.97
N LYS A 30 22.53 24.35 -13.57
CA LYS A 30 22.16 23.02 -13.07
C LYS A 30 22.15 22.94 -11.56
N PHE A 31 22.15 24.06 -10.86
CA PHE A 31 21.99 24.11 -9.43
C PHE A 31 20.63 24.66 -9.03
N ASN A 32 19.92 23.92 -8.21
CA ASN A 32 18.69 24.39 -7.57
C ASN A 32 18.99 24.86 -6.14
N LYS A 33 18.37 25.99 -5.76
CA LYS A 33 18.39 26.45 -4.38
C LYS A 33 17.61 25.46 -3.52
N VAL A 34 18.20 25.02 -2.42
CA VAL A 34 17.54 24.18 -1.42
C VAL A 34 16.94 25.09 -0.36
N ASP A 35 15.62 25.12 -0.26
CA ASP A 35 14.97 25.68 0.92
C ASP A 35 15.16 24.71 2.08
N GLU A 36 15.64 25.19 3.23
CA GLU A 36 15.87 24.32 4.41
C GLU A 36 14.58 23.66 4.92
N ALA A 37 13.41 24.19 4.59
CA ALA A 37 12.11 23.56 4.81
C ALA A 37 11.86 22.34 3.90
N ALA A 38 12.64 22.21 2.81
CA ALA A 38 12.58 21.09 1.86
C ALA A 38 13.77 20.13 2.01
N ALA A 39 14.46 20.14 3.13
CA ALA A 39 15.53 19.19 3.43
C ALA A 39 14.94 17.77 3.43
N GLY A 40 15.16 17.04 2.33
CA GLY A 40 14.58 15.72 2.06
C GLY A 40 13.61 15.65 0.88
N SER A 41 13.38 16.78 0.13
CA SER A 41 12.61 16.68 -1.12
C SER A 41 13.45 15.98 -2.18
N PHE A 42 13.00 14.83 -2.61
CA PHE A 42 13.52 14.11 -3.77
C PHE A 42 13.08 14.84 -5.06
N ALA A 43 13.77 14.60 -6.18
CA ALA A 43 13.47 15.23 -7.47
C ALA A 43 12.02 14.96 -7.95
N THR A 44 11.45 13.85 -7.50
CA THR A 44 10.05 13.47 -7.69
C THR A 44 9.47 13.11 -6.33
N VAL A 45 8.37 13.74 -5.97
CA VAL A 45 7.58 13.39 -4.79
C VAL A 45 6.31 12.71 -5.30
N HIS A 46 6.18 11.41 -5.01
CA HIS A 46 4.93 10.71 -5.23
C HIS A 46 4.05 10.89 -3.99
N ALA A 47 2.83 11.35 -4.20
CA ALA A 47 1.87 11.57 -3.14
C ALA A 47 0.63 10.67 -3.32
N ILE A 48 -0.01 10.34 -2.22
CA ILE A 48 -1.29 9.62 -2.26
C ILE A 48 -2.31 10.48 -2.98
N GLY A 49 -2.90 9.95 -4.06
CA GLY A 49 -3.88 10.62 -4.89
C GLY A 49 -3.32 11.26 -6.17
N ASP A 50 -2.05 11.01 -6.52
CA ASP A 50 -1.44 11.51 -7.77
C ASP A 50 -2.17 11.02 -9.04
N GLY A 51 -2.93 9.94 -8.94
CA GLY A 51 -3.78 9.42 -10.03
C GLY A 51 -5.16 10.08 -10.14
N LYS A 52 -5.48 11.09 -9.31
CA LYS A 52 -6.72 11.88 -9.43
C LYS A 52 -6.62 12.92 -10.54
N VAL A 53 -6.75 12.44 -11.76
CA VAL A 53 -6.66 13.23 -12.98
C VAL A 53 -8.06 13.49 -13.55
N ASP A 54 -8.18 14.43 -14.52
CA ASP A 54 -9.48 14.79 -15.11
C ASP A 54 -9.97 13.84 -16.22
N ASP A 55 -9.20 12.78 -16.53
CA ASP A 55 -9.53 11.80 -17.56
C ASP A 55 -10.27 10.60 -16.95
N ALA A 56 -11.51 10.40 -17.36
CA ALA A 56 -12.37 9.35 -16.83
C ALA A 56 -11.87 7.94 -17.20
N GLU A 57 -11.32 7.75 -18.40
CA GLU A 57 -10.82 6.46 -18.86
C GLU A 57 -9.59 6.02 -18.04
N VAL A 58 -8.70 6.97 -17.72
CA VAL A 58 -7.55 6.71 -16.84
C VAL A 58 -8.03 6.31 -15.45
N ILE A 59 -8.99 7.04 -14.86
CA ILE A 59 -9.51 6.73 -13.50
C ILE A 59 -10.19 5.35 -13.49
N GLU A 60 -11.05 5.05 -14.47
CA GLU A 60 -11.69 3.74 -14.59
C GLU A 60 -10.67 2.63 -14.77
N GLY A 61 -9.64 2.85 -15.58
CA GLY A 61 -8.53 1.93 -15.75
C GLY A 61 -7.78 1.65 -14.45
N LEU A 62 -7.45 2.68 -13.68
CA LEU A 62 -6.80 2.54 -12.37
C LEU A 62 -7.66 1.72 -11.39
N LYS A 63 -8.97 1.99 -11.33
CA LYS A 63 -9.90 1.25 -10.47
C LYS A 63 -10.05 -0.21 -10.88
N ALA A 64 -10.16 -0.47 -12.17
CA ALA A 64 -10.27 -1.82 -12.70
C ALA A 64 -9.01 -2.65 -12.41
N ASN A 65 -7.82 -2.07 -12.62
CA ASN A 65 -6.57 -2.73 -12.27
C ASN A 65 -6.46 -2.95 -10.76
N PHE A 66 -6.74 -1.96 -9.92
CA PHE A 66 -6.75 -2.14 -8.46
C PHE A 66 -7.62 -3.32 -8.03
N ALA A 67 -8.85 -3.44 -8.57
CA ALA A 67 -9.75 -4.54 -8.26
C ALA A 67 -9.21 -5.91 -8.76
N GLY A 68 -8.58 -5.92 -9.94
CA GLY A 68 -7.92 -7.10 -10.50
C GLY A 68 -6.80 -7.60 -9.61
N GLU A 69 -5.84 -6.74 -9.29
CA GLU A 69 -4.70 -7.07 -8.42
C GLU A 69 -5.14 -7.56 -7.03
N CYS A 70 -6.11 -6.89 -6.40
CA CYS A 70 -6.68 -7.35 -5.13
C CYS A 70 -7.31 -8.75 -5.22
N THR A 71 -7.90 -9.10 -6.37
CA THR A 71 -8.45 -10.42 -6.61
C THR A 71 -7.33 -11.46 -6.73
N GLU A 72 -6.27 -11.15 -7.46
CA GLU A 72 -5.13 -12.04 -7.67
C GLU A 72 -4.35 -12.33 -6.40
N VAL A 73 -4.22 -11.35 -5.51
CA VAL A 73 -3.66 -11.53 -4.14
C VAL A 73 -4.38 -12.64 -3.36
N GLY A 74 -5.68 -12.80 -3.53
CA GLY A 74 -6.45 -13.88 -2.90
C GLY A 74 -6.47 -15.18 -3.71
N MET A 75 -6.55 -15.05 -5.03
CA MET A 75 -6.68 -16.17 -5.96
C MET A 75 -5.42 -17.03 -6.02
N TYR A 76 -4.25 -16.41 -6.18
CA TYR A 76 -2.99 -17.15 -6.33
C TYR A 76 -2.62 -17.99 -5.10
N PRO A 77 -2.78 -17.54 -3.85
CA PRO A 77 -2.58 -18.43 -2.69
C PRO A 77 -3.56 -19.61 -2.65
N ALA A 78 -4.79 -19.44 -3.14
CA ALA A 78 -5.74 -20.55 -3.26
C ALA A 78 -5.30 -21.58 -4.33
N MET A 79 -4.83 -21.08 -5.49
CA MET A 79 -4.26 -21.92 -6.55
C MET A 79 -2.97 -22.61 -6.09
N SER A 80 -2.13 -21.94 -5.31
CA SER A 80 -0.95 -22.54 -4.69
C SER A 80 -1.29 -23.75 -3.83
N ARG A 81 -2.30 -23.65 -2.96
CA ARG A 81 -2.75 -24.78 -2.14
C ARG A 81 -3.28 -25.94 -2.99
N GLN A 82 -3.90 -25.64 -4.12
CA GLN A 82 -4.37 -26.69 -5.06
C GLN A 82 -3.19 -27.37 -5.74
N ALA A 83 -2.19 -26.62 -6.19
CA ALA A 83 -0.98 -27.17 -6.78
C ALA A 83 -0.20 -28.07 -5.80
N ASP A 84 -0.10 -27.67 -4.52
CA ASP A 84 0.50 -28.49 -3.46
C ASP A 84 -0.26 -29.83 -3.29
N ARG A 85 -1.60 -29.79 -3.25
CA ARG A 85 -2.41 -31.02 -3.13
C ARG A 85 -2.26 -31.96 -4.33
N GLU A 86 -1.99 -31.42 -5.50
CA GLU A 86 -1.77 -32.19 -6.73
C GLU A 86 -0.31 -32.66 -6.90
N GLY A 87 0.59 -32.25 -6.02
CA GLY A 87 2.01 -32.63 -6.06
C GLY A 87 2.89 -31.79 -6.98
N TYR A 88 2.52 -30.53 -7.22
CA TYR A 88 3.28 -29.57 -8.02
C TYR A 88 3.91 -28.45 -7.15
N PRO A 89 4.90 -28.74 -6.29
CA PRO A 89 5.43 -27.78 -5.34
C PRO A 89 6.09 -26.56 -5.99
N GLU A 90 6.71 -26.72 -7.16
CA GLU A 90 7.32 -25.58 -7.89
C GLU A 90 6.23 -24.60 -8.42
N VAL A 91 5.10 -25.12 -8.85
CA VAL A 91 3.94 -24.30 -9.28
C VAL A 91 3.33 -23.60 -8.07
N ALA A 92 3.17 -24.32 -6.96
CA ALA A 92 2.66 -23.76 -5.72
C ALA A 92 3.53 -22.59 -5.22
N GLU A 93 4.85 -22.74 -5.26
CA GLU A 93 5.78 -21.68 -4.85
C GLU A 93 5.76 -20.49 -5.81
N ALA A 94 5.63 -20.73 -7.13
CA ALA A 94 5.48 -19.66 -8.10
C ALA A 94 4.23 -18.80 -7.81
N TYR A 95 3.07 -19.43 -7.55
CA TYR A 95 1.85 -18.71 -7.19
C TYR A 95 2.01 -17.89 -5.91
N LYS A 96 2.64 -18.42 -4.86
CA LYS A 96 2.89 -17.67 -3.61
C LYS A 96 3.72 -16.42 -3.87
N ARG A 97 4.82 -16.57 -4.60
CA ARG A 97 5.71 -15.45 -4.90
C ARG A 97 5.02 -14.38 -5.72
N ILE A 98 4.31 -14.77 -6.78
CA ILE A 98 3.59 -13.82 -7.63
C ILE A 98 2.49 -13.10 -6.84
N ALA A 99 1.76 -13.77 -5.94
CA ALA A 99 0.78 -13.12 -5.08
C ALA A 99 1.34 -11.93 -4.27
N PHE A 100 2.60 -11.98 -3.85
CA PHE A 100 3.25 -10.83 -3.20
C PHE A 100 3.58 -9.70 -4.19
N GLU A 101 3.92 -10.03 -5.43
CA GLU A 101 4.15 -9.02 -6.47
C GLU A 101 2.83 -8.30 -6.80
N GLU A 102 1.70 -9.02 -6.90
CA GLU A 102 0.37 -8.42 -7.11
C GLU A 102 -0.09 -7.58 -5.91
N ALA A 103 0.29 -7.95 -4.69
CA ALA A 103 0.02 -7.11 -3.52
C ALA A 103 0.75 -5.75 -3.59
N GLU A 104 1.97 -5.69 -4.12
CA GLU A 104 2.70 -4.46 -4.38
C GLU A 104 2.07 -3.65 -5.52
N HIS A 105 1.57 -4.29 -6.57
CA HIS A 105 0.82 -3.62 -7.64
C HIS A 105 -0.48 -3.00 -7.09
N ALA A 106 -1.26 -3.78 -6.34
CA ALA A 106 -2.47 -3.28 -5.67
C ALA A 106 -2.17 -2.09 -4.76
N ALA A 107 -1.09 -2.14 -3.98
CA ALA A 107 -0.67 -1.03 -3.11
C ALA A 107 -0.38 0.24 -3.93
N LYS A 108 0.33 0.14 -5.05
CA LYS A 108 0.63 1.29 -5.94
C LYS A 108 -0.64 1.89 -6.54
N PHE A 109 -1.58 1.07 -7.01
CA PHE A 109 -2.88 1.56 -7.48
C PHE A 109 -3.69 2.21 -6.36
N ALA A 110 -3.67 1.66 -5.13
CA ALA A 110 -4.32 2.27 -3.97
C ALA A 110 -3.73 3.66 -3.65
N GLU A 111 -2.41 3.82 -3.73
CA GLU A 111 -1.73 5.10 -3.55
C GLU A 111 -2.10 6.10 -4.63
N LEU A 112 -2.09 5.71 -5.91
CA LEU A 112 -2.49 6.57 -7.03
C LEU A 112 -3.93 7.04 -6.87
N LEU A 113 -4.86 6.15 -6.56
CA LEU A 113 -6.28 6.49 -6.38
C LEU A 113 -6.52 7.35 -5.13
N GLY A 114 -5.81 7.11 -4.02
CA GLY A 114 -6.01 7.82 -2.76
C GLY A 114 -7.45 7.73 -2.22
N GLU A 115 -8.14 6.62 -2.49
CA GLU A 115 -9.52 6.36 -2.03
C GLU A 115 -9.54 5.50 -0.77
N VAL A 116 -8.70 4.46 -0.70
CA VAL A 116 -8.67 3.49 0.41
C VAL A 116 -7.53 3.75 1.40
N VAL A 117 -6.60 4.63 1.07
CA VAL A 117 -5.46 5.02 1.91
C VAL A 117 -5.41 6.53 2.04
N ALA A 118 -5.25 7.03 3.28
CA ALA A 118 -5.09 8.45 3.56
C ALA A 118 -3.61 8.81 3.75
N PRO A 119 -3.16 10.04 3.43
CA PRO A 119 -1.79 10.51 3.66
C PRO A 119 -1.52 10.78 5.16
N CYS A 120 -2.13 10.01 6.05
CA CYS A 120 -2.04 10.18 7.50
C CYS A 120 -2.23 8.84 8.20
N THR A 121 -1.17 8.33 8.83
CA THR A 121 -1.18 7.06 9.56
C THR A 121 -2.23 7.00 10.66
N LYS A 122 -2.45 8.11 11.41
CA LYS A 122 -3.49 8.18 12.43
C LYS A 122 -4.88 7.95 11.85
N THR A 123 -5.17 8.55 10.69
CA THR A 123 -6.43 8.37 9.97
C THR A 123 -6.59 6.94 9.48
N ASN A 124 -5.55 6.37 8.86
CA ASN A 124 -5.57 4.98 8.39
C ASN A 124 -5.86 4.00 9.54
N LEU A 125 -5.18 4.16 10.69
CA LEU A 125 -5.43 3.31 11.86
C LEU A 125 -6.87 3.43 12.36
N LYS A 126 -7.45 4.64 12.46
CA LYS A 126 -8.84 4.83 12.90
C LYS A 126 -9.82 4.11 11.98
N VAL A 127 -9.69 4.33 10.67
CA VAL A 127 -10.56 3.68 9.67
C VAL A 127 -10.43 2.16 9.74
N ARG A 128 -9.22 1.65 9.94
CA ARG A 128 -9.01 0.19 10.03
C ARG A 128 -9.63 -0.40 11.30
N VAL A 129 -9.51 0.23 12.47
CA VAL A 129 -10.16 -0.25 13.70
C VAL A 129 -11.67 -0.43 13.48
N GLU A 130 -12.33 0.56 12.88
CA GLU A 130 -13.77 0.51 12.60
C GLU A 130 -14.11 -0.59 11.57
N ALA A 131 -13.34 -0.69 10.50
CA ALA A 131 -13.55 -1.66 9.44
C ALA A 131 -13.34 -3.11 9.92
N GLU A 132 -12.29 -3.38 10.71
CA GLU A 132 -12.06 -4.70 11.30
C GLU A 132 -13.20 -5.11 12.26
N SER A 133 -13.70 -4.15 13.05
CA SER A 133 -14.86 -4.39 13.92
C SER A 133 -16.10 -4.77 13.11
N GLY A 134 -16.39 -4.05 12.03
CA GLY A 134 -17.49 -4.36 11.11
C GLY A 134 -17.31 -5.70 10.41
N ALA A 135 -16.10 -6.00 9.92
CA ALA A 135 -15.75 -7.26 9.27
C ALA A 135 -15.90 -8.45 10.23
N CYS A 136 -15.48 -8.29 11.49
CA CYS A 136 -15.67 -9.28 12.55
C CYS A 136 -17.17 -9.59 12.74
N ALA A 137 -17.98 -8.56 12.95
CA ALA A 137 -19.42 -8.72 13.16
C ALA A 137 -20.10 -9.39 11.97
N GLY A 138 -19.81 -8.94 10.74
CA GLY A 138 -20.38 -9.50 9.53
C GLY A 138 -20.01 -10.97 9.30
N LYS A 139 -18.75 -11.34 9.58
CA LYS A 139 -18.29 -12.73 9.48
C LYS A 139 -18.95 -13.61 10.55
N PHE A 140 -19.16 -13.12 11.78
CA PHE A 140 -19.90 -13.87 12.82
C PHE A 140 -21.34 -14.17 12.40
N GLU A 141 -22.06 -13.19 11.85
CA GLU A 141 -23.43 -13.41 11.38
C GLU A 141 -23.49 -14.41 10.19
N LEU A 142 -22.53 -14.31 9.27
CA LEU A 142 -22.42 -15.27 8.17
C LEU A 142 -22.12 -16.69 8.67
N ALA A 143 -21.18 -16.84 9.61
CA ALA A 143 -20.83 -18.12 10.20
C ALA A 143 -22.03 -18.72 10.94
N LYS A 144 -22.76 -17.93 11.74
CA LYS A 144 -23.99 -18.35 12.40
C LYS A 144 -25.02 -18.86 11.41
N ARG A 145 -25.27 -18.10 10.33
CA ARG A 145 -26.20 -18.52 9.28
C ARG A 145 -25.78 -19.82 8.60
N ALA A 146 -24.48 -19.98 8.32
CA ALA A 146 -23.94 -21.21 7.76
C ALA A 146 -24.18 -22.41 8.69
N LYS A 147 -24.02 -22.25 10.00
CA LYS A 147 -24.28 -23.29 11.00
C LYS A 147 -25.75 -23.70 11.04
N GLU A 148 -26.66 -22.72 11.02
CA GLU A 148 -28.10 -22.97 10.98
C GLU A 148 -28.54 -23.82 9.75
N LEU A 149 -27.81 -23.67 8.65
CA LEU A 149 -28.06 -24.38 7.39
C LEU A 149 -27.28 -25.69 7.26
N GLY A 150 -26.46 -26.07 8.25
CA GLY A 150 -25.64 -27.28 8.22
C GLY A 150 -24.40 -27.19 7.32
N TYR A 151 -23.95 -26.00 6.97
CA TYR A 151 -22.72 -25.78 6.17
C TYR A 151 -21.50 -25.68 7.06
N ASP A 152 -21.12 -26.77 7.72
CA ASP A 152 -20.08 -26.79 8.74
C ASP A 152 -18.72 -26.28 8.24
N ALA A 153 -18.28 -26.66 7.04
CA ALA A 153 -17.03 -26.18 6.47
C ALA A 153 -17.01 -24.67 6.24
N VAL A 154 -18.14 -24.07 5.84
CA VAL A 154 -18.27 -22.62 5.69
C VAL A 154 -18.27 -21.96 7.05
N HIS A 155 -19.05 -22.50 8.01
CA HIS A 155 -19.10 -22.02 9.38
C HIS A 155 -17.70 -21.96 9.99
N ASP A 156 -16.98 -23.08 10.01
CA ASP A 156 -15.68 -23.20 10.67
C ASP A 156 -14.66 -22.21 10.07
N THR A 157 -14.61 -22.14 8.75
CA THR A 157 -13.69 -21.24 8.04
C THR A 157 -13.99 -19.78 8.35
N VAL A 158 -15.25 -19.35 8.22
CA VAL A 158 -15.63 -17.94 8.39
C VAL A 158 -15.59 -17.52 9.87
N HIS A 159 -15.91 -18.43 10.79
CA HIS A 159 -15.83 -18.18 12.24
C HIS A 159 -14.37 -17.94 12.70
N GLU A 160 -13.40 -18.71 12.19
CA GLU A 160 -11.98 -18.44 12.49
C GLU A 160 -11.54 -17.10 11.91
N MET A 161 -11.95 -16.77 10.69
CA MET A 161 -11.67 -15.44 10.12
C MET A 161 -12.26 -14.31 10.96
N ALA A 162 -13.46 -14.48 11.52
CA ALA A 162 -14.05 -13.47 12.41
C ALA A 162 -13.19 -13.20 13.64
N LYS A 163 -12.57 -14.23 14.22
CA LYS A 163 -11.63 -14.09 15.33
C LYS A 163 -10.35 -13.36 14.91
N ASP A 164 -9.87 -13.61 13.69
CA ASP A 164 -8.73 -12.89 13.14
C ASP A 164 -9.03 -11.40 13.01
N GLU A 165 -10.20 -11.02 12.50
CA GLU A 165 -10.61 -9.61 12.39
C GLU A 165 -10.68 -8.93 13.78
N ALA A 166 -11.18 -9.62 14.80
CA ALA A 166 -11.17 -9.09 16.17
C ALA A 166 -9.74 -8.84 16.67
N ARG A 167 -8.80 -9.73 16.38
CA ARG A 167 -7.38 -9.59 16.71
C ARG A 167 -6.72 -8.45 15.93
N HIS A 168 -7.02 -8.30 14.63
CA HIS A 168 -6.53 -7.20 13.81
C HIS A 168 -7.02 -5.85 14.35
N GLY A 169 -8.32 -5.73 14.64
CA GLY A 169 -8.91 -4.54 15.22
C GLY A 169 -8.27 -4.15 16.55
N ALA A 170 -8.05 -5.14 17.43
CA ALA A 170 -7.38 -4.92 18.72
C ALA A 170 -5.92 -4.46 18.54
N ALA A 171 -5.19 -5.02 17.56
CA ALA A 171 -3.82 -4.61 17.25
C ALA A 171 -3.77 -3.16 16.74
N PHE A 172 -4.63 -2.78 15.79
CA PHE A 172 -4.70 -1.41 15.29
C PHE A 172 -5.13 -0.41 16.37
N ALA A 173 -6.09 -0.77 17.24
CA ALA A 173 -6.48 0.07 18.37
C ALA A 173 -5.32 0.27 19.37
N GLY A 174 -4.56 -0.77 19.66
CA GLY A 174 -3.36 -0.69 20.48
C GLY A 174 -2.30 0.25 19.91
N LEU A 175 -2.04 0.16 18.61
CA LEU A 175 -1.11 1.06 17.90
C LEU A 175 -1.63 2.50 17.87
N LEU A 176 -2.91 2.69 17.60
CA LEU A 176 -3.55 4.02 17.63
C LEU A 176 -3.41 4.68 19.00
N LYS A 177 -3.67 3.94 20.07
CA LYS A 177 -3.49 4.42 21.44
C LYS A 177 -2.03 4.74 21.77
N ARG A 178 -1.09 3.88 21.35
CA ARG A 178 0.34 4.01 21.67
C ARG A 178 0.97 5.24 21.04
N TYR A 179 0.63 5.54 19.80
CA TYR A 179 1.31 6.60 19.02
C TYR A 179 0.52 7.90 18.92
N PHE A 180 -0.80 7.85 19.13
CA PHE A 180 -1.70 8.99 18.86
C PHE A 180 -2.74 9.22 19.96
N GLY A 181 -2.68 8.47 21.06
CA GLY A 181 -3.56 8.61 22.24
C GLY A 181 -3.05 9.59 23.27
#